data_1c78bd2fe555d808f1b207ca191e3964
#
_entry.id   1c78bd2fe555d808f1b207ca191e3964
#
_cell.length_a   1.000
_cell.length_b   1.000
_cell.length_c   1.000
_cell.angle_alpha   90.00
_cell.angle_beta   90.00
_cell.angle_gamma   90.00
#
_symmetry.space_group_name_H-M   'P 1'
#
loop_
_entity.id
_entity.type
_entity.pdbx_description
1 polymer ?
#
loop_
_entity_poly.entity_id
_entity_poly.type
_entity_poly.pdbx_seq_one_letter_code
_entity_poly.pdbx_strand_id
1 'polypeptide(L)'
;MQKKDLLSTPVVPIDIKAFDAGPILEAMGKTAFQARNLHRAAEIYLEMLEDDCAVILTLAGSLVSAGQGLIVHDLIRKGLVDVIVATGANIVDQDFFEALGHRHYQGDPRADDEALRRLWIDRIYDTYIDEEELRHTDYTVAEIADGLEPRPYSSREFIWHMGRYLAERGLGEKSIVRAAYEEGVPIFVPAFSDSSAGFGLVYHQVKHPEAHVTIDSVADFRELTEIKLKAGTTRPGRRGGGRPTDPARGEAEAAQPLGHRGATPQ
;
A
#
# COMPACT_ATOMS: atom_id res chain seq x y z
N MET A 1 23.36 13.00 -23.72
CA MET A 1 22.90 11.89 -22.87
C MET A 1 21.50 11.53 -23.34
N GLN A 2 21.20 10.28 -23.57
CA GLN A 2 19.89 9.83 -24.06
C GLN A 2 19.10 9.26 -22.87
N LYS A 3 17.77 9.25 -22.93
CA LYS A 3 16.86 8.69 -21.91
C LYS A 3 17.30 7.27 -21.47
N LYS A 4 17.59 6.39 -22.43
CA LYS A 4 18.03 5.01 -22.17
C LYS A 4 19.33 4.88 -21.37
N ASP A 5 20.20 5.89 -21.42
CA ASP A 5 21.46 5.86 -20.68
C ASP A 5 21.23 6.14 -19.18
N LEU A 6 20.21 6.95 -18.88
CA LEU A 6 19.77 7.29 -17.52
C LEU A 6 18.91 6.19 -16.89
N LEU A 7 18.07 5.52 -17.68
CA LEU A 7 17.21 4.42 -17.26
C LEU A 7 17.88 3.06 -17.51
N SER A 8 19.13 2.89 -17.09
CA SER A 8 19.95 1.71 -17.40
C SER A 8 20.23 0.81 -16.19
N THR A 9 20.18 1.35 -14.99
CA THR A 9 20.48 0.62 -13.75
C THR A 9 19.23 0.53 -12.87
N PRO A 10 18.46 -0.55 -12.94
CA PRO A 10 17.27 -0.71 -12.11
C PRO A 10 17.60 -0.71 -10.62
N VAL A 11 16.72 -0.17 -9.80
CA VAL A 11 16.70 -0.40 -8.37
C VAL A 11 16.33 -1.88 -8.15
N VAL A 12 17.09 -2.59 -7.34
CA VAL A 12 16.86 -4.01 -7.04
C VAL A 12 16.27 -4.11 -5.62
N PRO A 13 15.03 -4.58 -5.47
CA PRO A 13 14.45 -4.79 -4.15
C PRO A 13 15.27 -5.76 -3.31
N ILE A 14 15.50 -5.41 -2.04
CA ILE A 14 16.24 -6.27 -1.13
C ILE A 14 15.38 -7.45 -0.66
N ASP A 15 15.89 -8.66 -0.81
CA ASP A 15 15.34 -9.85 -0.14
C ASP A 15 16.06 -10.08 1.20
N ILE A 16 15.45 -9.60 2.27
CA ILE A 16 16.02 -9.71 3.62
C ILE A 16 16.09 -11.17 4.12
N LYS A 17 15.33 -12.08 3.52
CA LYS A 17 15.36 -13.52 3.89
C LYS A 17 16.68 -14.20 3.49
N ALA A 18 17.44 -13.58 2.58
CA ALA A 18 18.76 -14.06 2.19
C ALA A 18 19.84 -13.79 3.26
N PHE A 19 19.52 -13.06 4.32
CA PHE A 19 20.46 -12.61 5.34
C PHE A 19 19.98 -13.00 6.74
N ASP A 20 20.92 -13.29 7.64
CA ASP A 20 20.66 -13.43 9.08
C ASP A 20 21.12 -12.16 9.80
N ALA A 21 20.19 -11.31 10.19
CA ALA A 21 20.45 -10.09 10.93
C ALA A 21 20.35 -10.27 12.47
N GLY A 22 19.91 -11.44 12.95
CA GLY A 22 19.71 -11.70 14.38
C GLY A 22 20.95 -11.40 15.22
N PRO A 23 22.13 -11.98 14.92
CA PRO A 23 23.34 -11.76 15.73
C PRO A 23 23.80 -10.29 15.78
N ILE A 24 23.62 -9.52 14.68
CA ILE A 24 24.00 -8.11 14.67
C ILE A 24 23.00 -7.27 15.49
N LEU A 25 21.70 -7.57 15.42
CA LEU A 25 20.68 -6.90 16.23
C LEU A 25 20.89 -7.15 17.72
N GLU A 26 21.21 -8.37 18.13
CA GLU A 26 21.56 -8.71 19.52
C GLU A 26 22.79 -7.95 20.01
N ALA A 27 23.84 -7.85 19.18
CA ALA A 27 25.02 -7.07 19.51
C ALA A 27 24.70 -5.58 19.66
N MET A 28 23.82 -5.03 18.81
CA MET A 28 23.34 -3.65 18.89
C MET A 28 22.60 -3.35 20.21
N GLY A 29 21.93 -4.32 20.81
CA GLY A 29 21.27 -4.17 22.11
C GLY A 29 22.24 -3.83 23.26
N LYS A 30 23.50 -4.19 23.13
CA LYS A 30 24.58 -3.89 24.11
C LYS A 30 25.27 -2.56 23.89
N THR A 31 24.86 -1.80 22.86
CA THR A 31 25.44 -0.50 22.51
C THR A 31 24.62 0.66 23.06
N ALA A 32 24.67 1.84 22.44
CA ALA A 32 23.92 3.04 22.82
C ALA A 32 23.25 3.69 21.63
N PHE A 33 22.41 4.69 21.88
CA PHE A 33 21.70 5.50 20.88
C PHE A 33 20.86 4.66 19.92
N GLN A 34 20.93 4.98 18.62
CA GLN A 34 20.04 4.41 17.60
C GLN A 34 20.23 2.91 17.38
N ALA A 35 21.45 2.38 17.56
CA ALA A 35 21.68 0.95 17.44
C ALA A 35 20.92 0.15 18.54
N ARG A 36 20.98 0.62 19.80
CA ARG A 36 20.18 0.02 20.89
C ARG A 36 18.68 0.18 20.64
N ASN A 37 18.26 1.35 20.12
CA ASN A 37 16.86 1.59 19.80
C ASN A 37 16.35 0.65 18.71
N LEU A 38 17.17 0.32 17.71
CA LEU A 38 16.80 -0.65 16.67
C LEU A 38 16.59 -2.05 17.25
N HIS A 39 17.49 -2.50 18.13
CA HIS A 39 17.29 -3.76 18.85
C HIS A 39 15.99 -3.76 19.66
N ARG A 40 15.74 -2.69 20.43
CA ARG A 40 14.51 -2.57 21.23
C ARG A 40 13.25 -2.54 20.34
N ALA A 41 13.30 -1.90 19.19
CA ALA A 41 12.18 -1.92 18.24
C ALA A 41 11.90 -3.34 17.72
N ALA A 42 12.95 -4.12 17.46
CA ALA A 42 12.79 -5.51 17.04
C ALA A 42 12.18 -6.39 18.17
N GLU A 43 12.64 -6.20 19.43
CA GLU A 43 12.04 -6.88 20.59
C GLU A 43 10.54 -6.56 20.73
N ILE A 44 10.17 -5.26 20.67
CA ILE A 44 8.77 -4.83 20.76
C ILE A 44 7.94 -5.47 19.64
N TYR A 45 8.46 -5.50 18.42
CA TYR A 45 7.74 -6.13 17.31
C TYR A 45 7.54 -7.64 17.52
N LEU A 46 8.53 -8.33 18.05
CA LEU A 46 8.39 -9.75 18.42
C LEU A 46 7.33 -9.93 19.53
N GLU A 47 7.37 -9.10 20.59
CA GLU A 47 6.35 -9.09 21.63
C GLU A 47 4.93 -8.87 21.04
N MET A 48 4.78 -7.93 20.09
CA MET A 48 3.49 -7.70 19.40
C MET A 48 3.04 -8.92 18.59
N LEU A 49 3.95 -9.70 18.02
CA LEU A 49 3.60 -10.92 17.28
C LEU A 49 3.20 -12.09 18.20
N GLU A 50 3.72 -12.11 19.43
CA GLU A 50 3.39 -13.11 20.46
C GLU A 50 2.10 -12.75 21.21
N ASP A 51 1.81 -11.46 21.36
CA ASP A 51 0.60 -10.96 22.00
C ASP A 51 -0.60 -11.05 21.03
N ASP A 52 -1.82 -10.98 21.57
CA ASP A 52 -3.07 -10.99 20.79
C ASP A 52 -3.50 -9.56 20.35
N CYS A 53 -2.53 -8.74 19.92
CA CYS A 53 -2.77 -7.40 19.43
C CYS A 53 -2.76 -7.33 17.91
N ALA A 54 -3.50 -6.37 17.34
CA ALA A 54 -3.43 -6.08 15.92
C ALA A 54 -2.17 -5.27 15.58
N VAL A 55 -1.46 -5.67 14.52
CA VAL A 55 -0.29 -4.99 14.01
C VAL A 55 -0.68 -4.08 12.86
N ILE A 56 -0.64 -2.76 13.07
CA ILE A 56 -0.88 -1.74 12.04
C ILE A 56 0.47 -1.20 11.58
N LEU A 57 0.82 -1.47 10.32
CA LEU A 57 2.04 -0.95 9.70
C LEU A 57 1.77 0.39 9.03
N THR A 58 2.49 1.43 9.44
CA THR A 58 2.40 2.75 8.81
C THR A 58 3.62 2.99 7.91
N LEU A 59 3.37 3.39 6.65
CA LEU A 59 4.42 3.63 5.66
C LEU A 59 4.35 5.08 5.18
N ALA A 60 5.44 5.82 5.37
CA ALA A 60 5.61 7.18 4.86
C ALA A 60 6.77 7.24 3.86
N GLY A 61 6.90 8.36 3.17
CA GLY A 61 7.96 8.56 2.17
C GLY A 61 7.79 7.69 0.93
N SER A 62 8.90 7.23 0.35
CA SER A 62 8.97 6.51 -0.93
C SER A 62 9.80 5.22 -0.77
N LEU A 63 9.35 4.32 0.10
CA LEU A 63 10.11 3.13 0.49
C LEU A 63 10.17 2.08 -0.64
N VAL A 64 9.13 1.99 -1.46
CA VAL A 64 9.07 1.02 -2.56
C VAL A 64 10.09 1.39 -3.63
N SER A 65 10.13 2.65 -4.08
CA SER A 65 11.15 3.13 -5.03
C SER A 65 12.58 3.01 -4.49
N ALA A 66 12.74 3.00 -3.15
CA ALA A 66 14.00 2.74 -2.48
C ALA A 66 14.37 1.23 -2.38
N GLY A 67 13.60 0.34 -3.01
CA GLY A 67 13.86 -1.09 -3.03
C GLY A 67 13.40 -1.86 -1.80
N GLN A 68 12.49 -1.32 -0.98
CA GLN A 68 12.00 -1.98 0.24
C GLN A 68 10.62 -2.65 0.07
N GLY A 69 10.03 -2.62 -1.11
CA GLY A 69 8.70 -3.18 -1.38
C GLY A 69 8.59 -4.67 -1.03
N LEU A 70 9.63 -5.46 -1.35
CA LEU A 70 9.63 -6.89 -1.07
C LEU A 70 9.58 -7.23 0.43
N ILE A 71 10.08 -6.35 1.31
CA ILE A 71 9.98 -6.51 2.76
C ILE A 71 8.50 -6.46 3.18
N VAL A 72 7.77 -5.46 2.72
CA VAL A 72 6.35 -5.28 3.05
C VAL A 72 5.51 -6.42 2.47
N HIS A 73 5.77 -6.81 1.21
CA HIS A 73 5.16 -7.98 0.59
C HIS A 73 5.31 -9.22 1.47
N ASP A 74 6.52 -9.50 1.96
CA ASP A 74 6.81 -10.68 2.77
C ASP A 74 6.16 -10.62 4.16
N LEU A 75 6.05 -9.43 4.77
CA LEU A 75 5.31 -9.24 6.02
C LEU A 75 3.84 -9.61 5.84
N ILE A 76 3.21 -9.22 4.73
CA ILE A 76 1.84 -9.59 4.38
C ILE A 76 1.72 -11.11 4.20
N ARG A 77 2.56 -11.69 3.33
CA ARG A 77 2.52 -13.12 3.01
C ARG A 77 2.73 -14.03 4.22
N LYS A 78 3.48 -13.55 5.19
CA LYS A 78 3.75 -14.29 6.44
C LYS A 78 2.73 -14.00 7.54
N GLY A 79 1.72 -13.16 7.29
CA GLY A 79 0.71 -12.77 8.29
C GLY A 79 1.32 -12.03 9.48
N LEU A 80 2.35 -11.23 9.25
CA LEU A 80 3.05 -10.46 10.28
C LEU A 80 2.50 -9.04 10.43
N VAL A 81 1.56 -8.63 9.58
CA VAL A 81 0.84 -7.35 9.60
C VAL A 81 -0.64 -7.59 9.35
N ASP A 82 -1.50 -6.88 10.06
CA ASP A 82 -2.95 -7.01 9.94
C ASP A 82 -3.59 -5.86 9.15
N VAL A 83 -2.98 -4.68 9.17
CA VAL A 83 -3.46 -3.47 8.47
C VAL A 83 -2.27 -2.64 7.99
N ILE A 84 -2.40 -2.03 6.82
CA ILE A 84 -1.43 -1.06 6.32
C ILE A 84 -2.11 0.30 6.16
N VAL A 85 -1.45 1.36 6.65
CA VAL A 85 -1.81 2.75 6.39
C VAL A 85 -0.61 3.42 5.74
N ALA A 86 -0.75 3.91 4.52
CA ALA A 86 0.39 4.36 3.73
C ALA A 86 0.12 5.67 2.98
N THR A 87 1.20 6.28 2.50
CA THR A 87 1.11 7.31 1.46
C THR A 87 0.75 6.69 0.12
N GLY A 88 0.09 7.45 -0.76
CA GLY A 88 -0.16 7.05 -2.14
C GLY A 88 1.14 6.71 -2.88
N ALA A 89 2.20 7.46 -2.62
CA ALA A 89 3.52 7.21 -3.20
C ALA A 89 3.99 5.75 -3.02
N ASN A 90 3.83 5.16 -1.84
CA ASN A 90 4.27 3.77 -1.63
C ASN A 90 3.41 2.74 -2.35
N ILE A 91 2.09 2.91 -2.35
CA ILE A 91 1.14 1.85 -2.69
C ILE A 91 0.62 2.02 -4.12
N VAL A 92 -0.05 3.14 -4.38
CA VAL A 92 -0.79 3.31 -5.63
C VAL A 92 0.07 3.84 -6.76
N ASP A 93 1.18 4.49 -6.44
CA ASP A 93 2.12 5.02 -7.44
C ASP A 93 3.28 4.03 -7.68
N GLN A 94 4.03 3.63 -6.63
CA GLN A 94 5.27 2.88 -6.79
C GLN A 94 5.06 1.37 -6.84
N ASP A 95 4.31 0.79 -5.88
CA ASP A 95 4.07 -0.66 -5.89
C ASP A 95 3.23 -1.07 -7.10
N PHE A 96 2.16 -0.31 -7.39
CA PHE A 96 1.30 -0.61 -8.53
C PHE A 96 2.02 -0.39 -9.87
N PHE A 97 2.86 0.65 -9.97
CA PHE A 97 3.74 0.89 -11.10
C PHE A 97 4.68 -0.30 -11.37
N GLU A 98 5.38 -0.78 -10.34
CA GLU A 98 6.25 -1.95 -10.48
C GLU A 98 5.44 -3.23 -10.78
N ALA A 99 4.22 -3.35 -10.24
CA ALA A 99 3.34 -4.48 -10.49
C ALA A 99 2.89 -4.57 -11.97
N LEU A 100 2.78 -3.44 -12.65
CA LEU A 100 2.50 -3.37 -14.09
C LEU A 100 3.71 -3.73 -14.97
N GLY A 101 4.88 -3.96 -14.37
CA GLY A 101 6.12 -4.36 -15.06
C GLY A 101 7.12 -3.23 -15.27
N HIS A 102 6.82 -2.03 -14.81
CA HIS A 102 7.71 -0.88 -14.87
C HIS A 102 8.79 -0.93 -13.79
N ARG A 103 9.77 -0.02 -13.84
CA ARG A 103 10.92 -0.06 -12.93
C ARG A 103 11.36 1.31 -12.47
N HIS A 104 11.85 1.38 -11.24
CA HIS A 104 12.64 2.50 -10.74
C HIS A 104 14.11 2.27 -11.08
N TYR A 105 14.85 3.36 -11.30
CA TYR A 105 16.25 3.32 -11.71
C TYR A 105 17.12 4.15 -10.78
N GLN A 106 18.36 3.71 -10.57
CA GLN A 106 19.35 4.48 -9.82
C GLN A 106 19.71 5.75 -10.59
N GLY A 107 19.66 6.89 -9.91
CA GLY A 107 19.91 8.21 -10.47
C GLY A 107 20.97 9.01 -9.70
N ASP A 108 21.24 10.23 -10.14
CA ASP A 108 22.10 11.17 -9.42
C ASP A 108 21.22 12.20 -8.67
N PRO A 109 21.35 12.33 -7.34
CA PRO A 109 20.60 13.32 -6.58
C PRO A 109 20.92 14.79 -6.93
N ARG A 110 21.98 15.01 -7.70
CA ARG A 110 22.41 16.32 -8.18
C ARG A 110 22.13 16.54 -9.65
N ALA A 111 21.36 15.66 -10.28
CA ALA A 111 20.99 15.80 -11.69
C ALA A 111 20.24 17.12 -11.94
N ASP A 112 20.40 17.66 -13.13
CA ASP A 112 19.63 18.81 -13.59
C ASP A 112 18.20 18.40 -13.93
N ASP A 113 17.25 18.79 -13.08
CA ASP A 113 15.83 18.44 -13.22
C ASP A 113 15.22 18.99 -14.52
N GLU A 114 15.72 20.12 -15.05
CA GLU A 114 15.26 20.65 -16.35
C GLU A 114 15.72 19.75 -17.50
N ALA A 115 16.93 19.21 -17.43
CA ALA A 115 17.44 18.24 -18.40
C ALA A 115 16.67 16.91 -18.32
N LEU A 116 16.35 16.42 -17.12
CA LEU A 116 15.52 15.24 -16.91
C LEU A 116 14.11 15.42 -17.48
N ARG A 117 13.47 16.56 -17.21
CA ARG A 117 12.14 16.89 -17.73
C ARG A 117 12.08 16.86 -19.25
N ARG A 118 13.11 17.35 -19.95
CA ARG A 118 13.17 17.30 -21.42
C ARG A 118 13.22 15.86 -21.96
N LEU A 119 13.64 14.91 -21.15
CA LEU A 119 13.71 13.49 -21.45
C LEU A 119 12.51 12.70 -20.93
N TRP A 120 11.53 13.36 -20.31
CA TRP A 120 10.39 12.71 -19.66
C TRP A 120 10.84 11.73 -18.59
N ILE A 121 11.72 12.20 -17.69
CA ILE A 121 12.21 11.46 -16.52
C ILE A 121 11.86 12.26 -15.26
N ASP A 122 11.13 11.64 -14.36
CA ASP A 122 10.91 12.13 -13.01
C ASP A 122 12.00 11.65 -12.07
N ARG A 123 12.24 12.41 -11.01
CA ARG A 123 13.26 12.09 -10.01
C ARG A 123 12.71 12.18 -8.59
N ILE A 124 12.92 11.10 -7.84
CA ILE A 124 12.72 11.06 -6.39
C ILE A 124 14.11 10.94 -5.76
N TYR A 125 14.70 12.04 -5.34
CA TYR A 125 16.05 12.15 -4.80
C TYR A 125 17.11 11.54 -5.75
N ASP A 126 17.55 10.30 -5.52
CA ASP A 126 18.53 9.56 -6.34
C ASP A 126 17.90 8.40 -7.14
N THR A 127 16.60 8.48 -7.39
CA THR A 127 15.84 7.47 -8.12
C THR A 127 15.13 8.11 -9.30
N TYR A 128 15.25 7.52 -10.48
CA TYR A 128 14.60 7.96 -11.71
C TYR A 128 13.40 7.10 -12.05
N ILE A 129 12.37 7.74 -12.62
CA ILE A 129 11.13 7.15 -13.10
C ILE A 129 10.90 7.60 -14.54
N ASP A 130 10.48 6.68 -15.40
CA ASP A 130 10.00 7.03 -16.73
C ASP A 130 8.60 7.62 -16.63
N GLU A 131 8.45 8.91 -16.98
CA GLU A 131 7.16 9.62 -16.92
C GLU A 131 6.11 9.04 -17.86
N GLU A 132 6.52 8.46 -19.00
CA GLU A 132 5.59 7.83 -19.93
C GLU A 132 5.02 6.53 -19.36
N GLU A 133 5.85 5.75 -18.64
CA GLU A 133 5.41 4.57 -17.90
C GLU A 133 4.51 4.94 -16.70
N LEU A 134 4.81 6.05 -16.02
CA LEU A 134 3.98 6.56 -14.92
C LEU A 134 2.58 6.96 -15.43
N ARG A 135 2.50 7.64 -16.59
CA ARG A 135 1.22 7.95 -17.24
C ARG A 135 0.43 6.70 -17.64
N HIS A 136 1.11 5.64 -18.08
CA HIS A 136 0.46 4.36 -18.36
C HIS A 136 -0.17 3.79 -17.07
N THR A 137 0.49 3.95 -15.94
CA THR A 137 -0.05 3.56 -14.62
C THR A 137 -1.32 4.36 -14.29
N ASP A 138 -1.33 5.67 -14.51
CA ASP A 138 -2.50 6.53 -14.29
C ASP A 138 -3.68 6.12 -15.19
N TYR A 139 -3.43 5.82 -16.46
CA TYR A 139 -4.47 5.30 -17.37
C TYR A 139 -5.02 3.94 -16.92
N THR A 140 -4.18 3.09 -16.35
CA THR A 140 -4.63 1.81 -15.79
C THR A 140 -5.53 2.01 -14.57
N VAL A 141 -5.22 3.00 -13.72
CA VAL A 141 -6.10 3.39 -12.60
C VAL A 141 -7.45 3.90 -13.12
N ALA A 142 -7.45 4.71 -14.18
CA ALA A 142 -8.69 5.17 -14.82
C ALA A 142 -9.50 3.99 -15.41
N GLU A 143 -8.85 3.03 -16.08
CA GLU A 143 -9.50 1.82 -16.60
C GLU A 143 -10.18 1.00 -15.48
N ILE A 144 -9.51 0.85 -14.34
CA ILE A 144 -10.09 0.18 -13.19
C ILE A 144 -11.35 0.93 -12.71
N ALA A 145 -11.26 2.25 -12.57
CA ALA A 145 -12.40 3.09 -12.18
C ALA A 145 -13.56 3.02 -13.19
N ASP A 146 -13.28 3.01 -14.48
CA ASP A 146 -14.27 2.88 -15.56
C ASP A 146 -15.06 1.56 -15.46
N GLY A 147 -14.47 0.52 -14.88
CA GLY A 147 -15.10 -0.78 -14.69
C GLY A 147 -15.91 -0.91 -13.40
N LEU A 148 -15.97 0.12 -12.57
CA LEU A 148 -16.65 0.10 -11.29
C LEU A 148 -17.99 0.86 -11.33
N GLU A 149 -18.87 0.53 -10.39
CA GLU A 149 -20.11 1.29 -10.19
C GLU A 149 -19.77 2.72 -9.75
N PRO A 150 -20.41 3.76 -10.35
CA PRO A 150 -20.15 5.15 -10.00
C PRO A 150 -20.74 5.48 -8.62
N ARG A 151 -19.88 5.42 -7.59
CA ARG A 151 -20.19 5.77 -6.19
C ARG A 151 -18.92 6.19 -5.45
N PRO A 152 -19.04 6.70 -4.23
CA PRO A 152 -17.91 6.86 -3.32
C PRO A 152 -17.35 5.48 -2.89
N TYR A 153 -16.03 5.37 -2.85
CA TYR A 153 -15.27 4.22 -2.34
C TYR A 153 -14.30 4.69 -1.28
N SER A 154 -14.07 3.92 -0.22
CA SER A 154 -12.88 4.14 0.59
C SER A 154 -11.63 3.86 -0.24
N SER A 155 -10.47 4.40 0.12
CA SER A 155 -9.23 4.06 -0.55
C SER A 155 -8.95 2.56 -0.43
N ARG A 156 -9.31 1.95 0.71
CA ARG A 156 -9.19 0.50 0.92
C ARG A 156 -9.98 -0.31 -0.10
N GLU A 157 -11.24 0.06 -0.35
CA GLU A 157 -12.06 -0.62 -1.36
C GLU A 157 -11.45 -0.48 -2.75
N PHE A 158 -11.02 0.72 -3.11
CA PHE A 158 -10.45 0.97 -4.44
C PHE A 158 -9.12 0.21 -4.62
N ILE A 159 -8.23 0.21 -3.62
CA ILE A 159 -6.98 -0.56 -3.64
C ILE A 159 -7.24 -2.07 -3.72
N TRP A 160 -8.30 -2.55 -3.08
CA TRP A 160 -8.73 -3.94 -3.24
C TRP A 160 -9.06 -4.27 -4.70
N HIS A 161 -9.75 -3.37 -5.42
CA HIS A 161 -10.00 -3.54 -6.86
C HIS A 161 -8.72 -3.49 -7.70
N MET A 162 -7.73 -2.65 -7.33
CA MET A 162 -6.42 -2.66 -7.96
C MET A 162 -5.71 -4.02 -7.76
N GLY A 163 -5.75 -4.58 -6.55
CA GLY A 163 -5.19 -5.90 -6.25
C GLY A 163 -5.87 -7.03 -7.03
N ARG A 164 -7.20 -6.98 -7.14
CA ARG A 164 -7.98 -7.89 -7.98
C ARG A 164 -7.56 -7.81 -9.45
N TYR A 165 -7.43 -6.60 -9.98
CA TYR A 165 -6.96 -6.36 -11.35
C TYR A 165 -5.63 -7.05 -11.64
N LEU A 166 -4.66 -6.90 -10.72
CA LEU A 166 -3.35 -7.55 -10.85
C LEU A 166 -3.46 -9.07 -10.79
N ALA A 167 -4.22 -9.61 -9.83
CA ALA A 167 -4.37 -11.04 -9.64
C ALA A 167 -5.05 -11.72 -10.84
N GLU A 168 -6.14 -11.16 -11.36
CA GLU A 168 -6.87 -11.68 -12.53
C GLU A 168 -6.02 -11.71 -13.80
N ARG A 169 -5.05 -10.80 -13.93
CA ARG A 169 -4.14 -10.70 -15.08
C ARG A 169 -2.80 -11.42 -14.88
N GLY A 170 -2.57 -11.99 -13.71
CA GLY A 170 -1.30 -12.65 -13.38
C GLY A 170 -0.12 -11.68 -13.27
N LEU A 171 -0.39 -10.40 -12.97
CA LEU A 171 0.62 -9.34 -12.84
C LEU A 171 1.05 -9.18 -11.38
N GLY A 172 2.22 -8.57 -11.15
CA GLY A 172 2.67 -8.13 -9.85
C GLY A 172 2.82 -9.24 -8.81
N GLU A 173 3.47 -10.35 -9.12
CA GLU A 173 3.64 -11.49 -8.18
C GLU A 173 4.25 -11.06 -6.83
N LYS A 174 5.12 -10.04 -6.85
CA LYS A 174 5.79 -9.49 -5.67
C LYS A 174 5.20 -8.16 -5.20
N SER A 175 4.03 -7.77 -5.70
CA SER A 175 3.35 -6.53 -5.34
C SER A 175 2.74 -6.62 -3.94
N ILE A 176 2.84 -5.54 -3.20
CA ILE A 176 2.19 -5.30 -1.92
C ILE A 176 0.66 -5.32 -2.10
N VAL A 177 0.16 -4.59 -3.12
CA VAL A 177 -1.27 -4.46 -3.42
C VAL A 177 -1.88 -5.82 -3.77
N ARG A 178 -1.22 -6.62 -4.62
CA ARG A 178 -1.68 -7.96 -4.94
C ARG A 178 -1.63 -8.90 -3.74
N ALA A 179 -0.52 -8.89 -2.98
CA ALA A 179 -0.40 -9.73 -1.79
C ALA A 179 -1.49 -9.40 -0.76
N ALA A 180 -1.76 -8.11 -0.54
CA ALA A 180 -2.80 -7.65 0.36
C ALA A 180 -4.20 -8.10 -0.08
N TYR A 181 -4.50 -8.04 -1.38
CA TYR A 181 -5.74 -8.58 -1.95
C TYR A 181 -5.88 -10.08 -1.69
N GLU A 182 -4.85 -10.87 -1.99
CA GLU A 182 -4.86 -12.33 -1.87
C GLU A 182 -4.91 -12.81 -0.41
N GLU A 183 -4.29 -12.09 0.53
CA GLU A 183 -4.27 -12.41 1.97
C GLU A 183 -5.37 -11.72 2.78
N GLY A 184 -6.13 -10.80 2.16
CA GLY A 184 -7.21 -10.07 2.83
C GLY A 184 -6.71 -9.02 3.83
N VAL A 185 -5.50 -8.47 3.64
CA VAL A 185 -4.94 -7.39 4.48
C VAL A 185 -5.42 -6.05 3.94
N PRO A 186 -6.16 -5.24 4.72
CA PRO A 186 -6.63 -3.94 4.27
C PRO A 186 -5.47 -2.94 4.17
N ILE A 187 -5.45 -2.17 3.08
CA ILE A 187 -4.53 -1.05 2.87
C ILE A 187 -5.34 0.23 2.77
N PHE A 188 -4.99 1.22 3.57
CA PHE A 188 -5.58 2.56 3.56
C PHE A 188 -4.58 3.59 3.05
N VAL A 189 -5.05 4.44 2.14
CA VAL A 189 -4.33 5.62 1.64
C VAL A 189 -5.25 6.84 1.78
N PRO A 190 -5.36 7.44 2.99
CA PRO A 190 -6.35 8.49 3.26
C PRO A 190 -6.18 9.75 2.41
N ALA A 191 -4.99 10.01 1.89
CA ALA A 191 -4.69 11.10 0.97
C ALA A 191 -4.50 10.59 -0.48
N PHE A 192 -5.37 9.70 -0.94
CA PHE A 192 -5.28 9.06 -2.26
C PHE A 192 -5.19 10.07 -3.41
N SER A 193 -5.96 11.16 -3.35
CA SER A 193 -5.96 12.21 -4.36
C SER A 193 -4.65 13.01 -4.44
N ASP A 194 -3.81 12.93 -3.40
CA ASP A 194 -2.50 13.58 -3.33
C ASP A 194 -1.37 12.65 -3.82
N SER A 195 -1.69 11.78 -4.75
CA SER A 195 -0.77 10.84 -5.38
C SER A 195 -0.90 10.90 -6.90
N SER A 196 0.07 10.35 -7.64
CA SER A 196 0.01 10.26 -9.10
C SER A 196 -1.24 9.50 -9.56
N ALA A 197 -1.62 8.42 -8.88
CA ALA A 197 -2.85 7.67 -9.16
C ALA A 197 -4.14 8.53 -9.07
N GLY A 198 -4.11 9.65 -8.34
CA GLY A 198 -5.17 10.65 -8.34
C GLY A 198 -5.44 11.23 -9.74
N PHE A 199 -4.41 11.37 -10.59
CA PHE A 199 -4.59 11.78 -11.99
C PHE A 199 -5.38 10.77 -12.80
N GLY A 200 -5.24 9.47 -12.53
CA GLY A 200 -6.07 8.44 -13.12
C GLY A 200 -7.56 8.66 -12.83
N LEU A 201 -7.91 9.02 -11.59
CA LEU A 201 -9.27 9.36 -11.22
C LEU A 201 -9.75 10.67 -11.85
N VAL A 202 -8.87 11.68 -12.02
CA VAL A 202 -9.20 12.89 -12.77
C VAL A 202 -9.56 12.55 -14.23
N TYR A 203 -8.78 11.69 -14.89
CA TYR A 203 -9.09 11.19 -16.23
C TYR A 203 -10.46 10.51 -16.27
N HIS A 204 -10.73 9.61 -15.34
CA HIS A 204 -12.02 8.93 -15.21
C HIS A 204 -13.16 9.93 -15.07
N GLN A 205 -13.08 10.92 -14.17
CA GLN A 205 -14.12 11.89 -13.91
C GLN A 205 -14.35 12.85 -15.08
N VAL A 206 -13.30 13.27 -15.79
CA VAL A 206 -13.43 14.08 -17.01
C VAL A 206 -14.19 13.33 -18.10
N LYS A 207 -13.95 12.03 -18.22
CA LYS A 207 -14.65 11.14 -19.17
C LYS A 207 -16.09 10.84 -18.77
N HIS A 208 -16.39 10.83 -17.46
CA HIS A 208 -17.68 10.48 -16.88
C HIS A 208 -18.22 11.59 -15.96
N PRO A 209 -18.53 12.80 -16.49
CA PRO A 209 -18.85 13.97 -15.66
C PRO A 209 -20.12 13.81 -14.83
N GLU A 210 -21.09 13.04 -15.32
CA GLU A 210 -22.41 12.90 -14.66
C GLU A 210 -22.42 11.82 -13.57
N ALA A 211 -21.62 10.76 -13.72
CA ALA A 211 -21.62 9.64 -12.78
C ALA A 211 -20.24 8.96 -12.79
N HIS A 212 -19.51 9.06 -11.69
CA HIS A 212 -18.14 8.61 -11.59
C HIS A 212 -17.76 8.07 -10.21
N VAL A 213 -16.62 7.40 -10.15
CA VAL A 213 -15.99 6.95 -8.90
C VAL A 213 -15.37 8.15 -8.19
N THR A 214 -15.52 8.20 -6.87
CA THR A 214 -14.82 9.13 -5.99
C THR A 214 -14.16 8.37 -4.85
N ILE A 215 -13.10 8.93 -4.26
CA ILE A 215 -12.49 8.40 -3.05
C ILE A 215 -13.02 9.18 -1.85
N ASP A 216 -13.61 8.45 -0.90
CA ASP A 216 -14.15 8.98 0.36
C ASP A 216 -13.14 8.75 1.50
N SER A 217 -12.33 9.75 1.80
CA SER A 217 -11.36 9.69 2.89
C SER A 217 -12.00 9.64 4.28
N VAL A 218 -13.26 10.06 4.41
CA VAL A 218 -14.01 9.94 5.68
C VAL A 218 -14.40 8.48 5.91
N ALA A 219 -14.74 7.76 4.85
CA ALA A 219 -14.96 6.31 4.93
C ALA A 219 -13.70 5.58 5.39
N ASP A 220 -12.51 5.97 4.91
CA ASP A 220 -11.23 5.42 5.40
C ASP A 220 -11.07 5.56 6.91
N PHE A 221 -11.32 6.76 7.45
CA PHE A 221 -11.22 6.99 8.90
C PHE A 221 -12.24 6.16 9.69
N ARG A 222 -13.47 6.06 9.20
CA ARG A 222 -14.51 5.24 9.82
C ARG A 222 -14.10 3.77 9.87
N GLU A 223 -13.70 3.19 8.73
CA GLU A 223 -13.31 1.80 8.63
C GLU A 223 -12.09 1.47 9.47
N LEU A 224 -11.06 2.33 9.45
CA LEU A 224 -9.87 2.17 10.28
C LEU A 224 -10.20 2.25 11.78
N THR A 225 -11.14 3.13 12.17
CA THR A 225 -11.62 3.22 13.55
C THR A 225 -12.36 1.95 13.96
N GLU A 226 -13.21 1.40 13.09
CA GLU A 226 -13.93 0.14 13.35
C GLU A 226 -12.96 -1.04 13.52
N ILE A 227 -11.93 -1.12 12.67
CA ILE A 227 -10.88 -2.14 12.80
C ILE A 227 -10.18 -2.01 14.17
N LYS A 228 -9.78 -0.79 14.55
CA LYS A 228 -9.13 -0.53 15.83
C LYS A 228 -10.01 -0.92 17.03
N LEU A 229 -11.30 -0.61 16.98
CA LEU A 229 -12.24 -0.97 18.03
C LEU A 229 -12.42 -2.49 18.14
N LYS A 230 -12.51 -3.19 17.01
CA LYS A 230 -12.59 -4.66 16.98
C LYS A 230 -11.30 -5.32 17.48
N ALA A 231 -10.15 -4.77 17.12
CA ALA A 231 -8.85 -5.27 17.55
C ALA A 231 -8.63 -5.14 19.08
N GLY A 232 -9.27 -4.18 19.74
CA GLY A 232 -9.25 -4.06 21.21
C GLY A 232 -10.11 -5.12 21.94
N THR A 233 -10.91 -5.89 21.21
CA THR A 233 -11.80 -6.93 21.77
C THR A 233 -11.46 -8.34 21.33
N THR A 234 -10.88 -8.51 20.17
CA THR A 234 -10.48 -9.82 19.61
C THR A 234 -9.48 -9.60 18.49
N ARG A 235 -8.36 -10.31 18.50
CA ARG A 235 -7.46 -10.35 17.34
C ARG A 235 -8.24 -10.92 16.16
N PRO A 236 -8.26 -10.25 14.98
CA PRO A 236 -8.69 -10.92 13.76
C PRO A 236 -7.77 -12.14 13.59
N GLY A 237 -8.31 -13.34 13.79
CA GLY A 237 -7.51 -14.56 13.79
C GLY A 237 -6.61 -14.60 12.56
N ARG A 238 -5.34 -14.98 12.72
CA ARG A 238 -4.43 -15.27 11.59
C ARG A 238 -5.13 -16.31 10.71
N ARG A 239 -5.79 -15.86 9.66
CA ARG A 239 -6.40 -16.74 8.68
C ARG A 239 -5.29 -17.30 7.80
N GLY A 240 -4.91 -18.53 8.05
CA GLY A 240 -4.22 -19.29 7.04
C GLY A 240 -5.09 -19.34 5.79
N GLY A 241 -4.60 -18.77 4.67
CA GLY A 241 -5.04 -18.98 3.30
C GLY A 241 -6.55 -19.00 3.04
N GLY A 242 -7.28 -17.95 3.39
CA GLY A 242 -8.70 -17.79 3.02
C GLY A 242 -8.83 -16.91 1.78
N ARG A 243 -9.70 -17.32 0.84
CA ARG A 243 -10.05 -16.49 -0.33
C ARG A 243 -10.44 -15.07 0.10
N PRO A 244 -10.07 -14.04 -0.69
CA PRO A 244 -10.45 -12.66 -0.42
C PRO A 244 -11.97 -12.56 -0.25
N THR A 245 -12.42 -12.02 0.89
CA THR A 245 -13.83 -11.70 1.06
C THR A 245 -14.11 -10.42 0.31
N ASP A 246 -15.04 -10.45 -0.64
CA ASP A 246 -15.54 -9.26 -1.33
C ASP A 246 -15.96 -8.21 -0.30
N PRO A 247 -15.41 -6.97 -0.34
CA PRO A 247 -15.79 -5.90 0.58
C PRO A 247 -17.31 -5.66 0.59
N ALA A 248 -17.99 -5.79 -0.55
CA ALA A 248 -19.45 -5.65 -0.66
C ALA A 248 -20.24 -6.72 0.14
N ARG A 249 -19.66 -7.89 0.43
CA ARG A 249 -20.28 -8.91 1.27
C ARG A 249 -20.19 -8.62 2.77
N GLY A 250 -19.15 -7.90 3.20
CA GLY A 250 -19.00 -7.48 4.60
C GLY A 250 -20.04 -6.44 5.02
N GLU A 251 -20.50 -5.60 4.09
CA GLU A 251 -21.52 -4.57 4.37
C GLU A 251 -22.92 -5.18 4.55
N ALA A 252 -23.24 -6.26 3.88
CA ALA A 252 -24.53 -6.95 4.05
C ALA A 252 -24.68 -7.63 5.42
N GLU A 253 -23.57 -8.00 6.06
CA GLU A 253 -23.58 -8.63 7.38
C GLU A 253 -23.49 -7.60 8.53
N ALA A 254 -22.92 -6.41 8.26
CA ALA A 254 -22.82 -5.29 9.21
C ALA A 254 -24.08 -4.42 9.27
N ALA A 255 -24.99 -4.52 8.32
CA ALA A 255 -26.23 -3.73 8.23
C ALA A 255 -27.39 -4.27 9.08
N GLN A 256 -27.14 -5.13 10.07
CA GLN A 256 -28.19 -5.40 11.07
C GLN A 256 -28.30 -4.21 12.03
N PRO A 257 -29.48 -3.56 12.13
CA PRO A 257 -29.66 -2.43 13.03
C PRO A 257 -29.43 -2.87 14.46
N LEU A 258 -28.58 -2.14 15.18
CA LEU A 258 -28.47 -2.23 16.64
C LEU A 258 -29.88 -1.98 17.22
N GLY A 259 -30.53 -3.06 17.61
CA GLY A 259 -31.83 -3.01 18.24
C GLY A 259 -31.81 -2.06 19.43
N HIS A 260 -32.62 -1.01 19.38
CA HIS A 260 -32.94 -0.17 20.53
C HIS A 260 -33.46 -1.08 21.67
N ARG A 261 -32.63 -1.35 22.65
CA ARG A 261 -33.12 -1.84 23.93
C ARG A 261 -33.79 -0.66 24.63
N GLY A 262 -35.10 -0.70 24.63
CA GLY A 262 -35.93 0.28 25.31
C GLY A 262 -35.54 0.42 26.79
N ALA A 263 -35.30 1.64 27.21
CA ALA A 263 -35.31 2.03 28.61
C ALA A 263 -36.77 2.11 29.05
N THR A 264 -37.16 1.28 30.00
CA THR A 264 -38.42 1.41 30.72
C THR A 264 -38.25 2.48 31.80
N PRO A 265 -39.15 3.47 31.94
CA PRO A 265 -39.08 4.42 33.04
C PRO A 265 -39.76 3.83 34.30
N GLN A 266 -39.12 3.99 35.45
CA GLN A 266 -39.75 4.13 36.75
C GLN A 266 -39.21 5.39 37.41
#